data_d3a0016d6a44b146921394dda579dc33
#
_entry.id   d3a0016d6a44b146921394dda579dc33
#
_cell.length_a   1.000
_cell.length_b   1.000
_cell.length_c   1.000
_cell.angle_alpha   90.00
_cell.angle_beta   90.00
_cell.angle_gamma   90.00
#
_symmetry.space_group_name_H-M   'P 1'
#
loop_
_entity.id
_entity.type
_entity.pdbx_description
1 polymer ?
#
loop_
_entity_poly.entity_id
_entity_poly.type
_entity_poly.pdbx_seq_one_letter_code
_entity_poly.pdbx_strand_id
1 'polypeptide(L)'
;VSFRGKLSPLAIPILSLDEYAQLRAQLNVFGEHHAPTLQRFGVADRDVLEALQRRFAQAFARDAKLQQQFVTKLAALVQQLRGSAL
;
A
#
# COMPACT_ATOMS: atom_id res chain seq x y z
N VAL A 1 -14.56 26.27 -11.23
CA VAL A 1 -14.39 25.79 -11.08
C VAL A 1 -13.86 25.20 -10.60
N SER A 2 -13.65 25.13 -10.38
CA SER A 2 -13.22 24.56 -10.06
C SER A 2 -12.95 23.76 -9.66
N PHE A 3 -12.94 23.50 -9.68
CA PHE A 3 -12.74 22.59 -9.41
C PHE A 3 -11.97 22.13 -9.25
N ARG A 4 -11.60 22.42 -9.34
CA ARG A 4 -10.91 21.92 -9.38
C ARG A 4 -10.43 21.24 -8.83
N GLY A 5 -10.40 21.48 -8.23
CA GLY A 5 -9.86 20.80 -7.49
C GLY A 5 -10.03 19.50 -7.50
N LYS A 6 -10.69 19.37 -7.58
CA LYS A 6 -10.76 18.32 -7.60
C LYS A 6 -10.34 17.67 -8.39
N LEU A 7 -10.42 18.23 -8.95
CA LEU A 7 -9.82 17.69 -9.81
C LEU A 7 -8.63 17.31 -9.53
N SER A 8 -8.21 17.82 -8.59
CA SER A 8 -7.06 17.48 -8.16
C SER A 8 -7.03 16.13 -7.99
N PRO A 9 -6.30 15.57 -8.64
CA PRO A 9 -6.21 14.19 -8.57
C PRO A 9 -5.90 13.78 -7.22
N LEU A 10 -6.29 12.59 -6.91
CA LEU A 10 -5.89 11.98 -5.68
C LEU A 10 -4.39 12.09 -5.57
N ALA A 11 -3.93 12.58 -4.44
CA ALA A 11 -2.51 12.64 -4.16
C ALA A 11 -2.05 11.24 -3.81
N ILE A 12 -1.72 10.47 -4.83
CA ILE A 12 -1.26 9.10 -4.63
C ILE A 12 0.22 9.13 -4.28
N PRO A 13 0.61 8.64 -3.11
CA PRO A 13 2.03 8.64 -2.73
C PRO A 13 2.82 7.72 -3.63
N ILE A 14 4.07 8.09 -3.87
CA ILE A 14 4.98 7.26 -4.64
C ILE A 14 5.72 6.37 -3.65
N LEU A 15 5.36 5.11 -3.64
CA LEU A 15 5.98 4.15 -2.72
C LEU A 15 6.84 3.17 -3.50
N SER A 16 7.97 2.82 -2.91
CA SER A 16 8.78 1.73 -3.44
C SER A 16 8.09 0.41 -3.19
N LEU A 17 8.61 -0.65 -3.79
CA LEU A 17 8.06 -1.98 -3.56
C LEU A 17 8.15 -2.35 -2.07
N ASP A 18 9.27 -2.04 -1.43
CA ASP A 18 9.44 -2.31 0.00
C ASP A 18 8.43 -1.55 0.84
N GLU A 19 8.23 -0.28 0.53
CA GLU A 19 7.27 0.53 1.27
C GLU A 19 5.85 0.03 1.09
N TYR A 20 5.49 -0.34 -0.12
CA TYR A 20 4.16 -0.88 -0.39
C TYR A 20 3.97 -2.21 0.34
N ALA A 21 5.00 -3.06 0.36
CA ALA A 21 4.93 -4.32 1.08
C ALA A 21 4.73 -4.08 2.58
N GLN A 22 5.43 -3.09 3.14
CA GLN A 22 5.26 -2.74 4.55
C GLN A 22 3.84 -2.23 4.82
N LEU A 23 3.32 -1.38 3.95
CA LEU A 23 1.96 -0.89 4.08
C LEU A 23 0.96 -2.04 4.09
N ARG A 24 1.07 -2.93 3.12
CA ARG A 24 0.14 -4.06 3.02
C ARG A 24 0.27 -5.01 4.19
N ALA A 25 1.50 -5.25 4.65
CA ALA A 25 1.73 -6.13 5.79
C ALA A 25 1.08 -5.55 7.06
N GLN A 26 1.25 -4.26 7.29
CA GLN A 26 0.67 -3.62 8.47
C GLN A 26 -0.85 -3.62 8.40
N LEU A 27 -1.42 -3.37 7.22
CA LEU A 27 -2.87 -3.42 7.07
C LEU A 27 -3.40 -4.84 7.25
N ASN A 28 -2.62 -5.83 6.85
CA ASN A 28 -3.00 -7.24 7.04
C ASN A 28 -3.05 -7.60 8.53
N VAL A 29 -2.10 -7.13 9.30
CA VAL A 29 -1.97 -7.50 10.71
C VAL A 29 -2.86 -6.62 11.60
N PHE A 30 -2.92 -5.33 11.33
CA PHE A 30 -3.61 -4.37 12.20
C PHE A 30 -5.02 -4.04 11.73
N GLY A 31 -5.35 -4.30 10.48
CA GLY A 31 -6.66 -4.02 9.91
C GLY A 31 -6.56 -3.21 8.63
N GLU A 32 -7.49 -3.46 7.70
CA GLU A 32 -7.48 -2.86 6.38
C GLU A 32 -7.58 -1.34 6.41
N HIS A 33 -8.18 -0.80 7.44
CA HIS A 33 -8.39 0.64 7.55
C HIS A 33 -7.69 1.24 8.76
N HIS A 34 -6.56 0.62 9.16
CA HIS A 34 -5.80 1.10 10.31
C HIS A 34 -5.25 2.49 10.04
N ALA A 35 -5.89 3.49 10.64
CA ALA A 35 -5.60 4.89 10.34
C ALA A 35 -4.14 5.28 10.55
N PRO A 36 -3.49 4.89 11.67
CA PRO A 36 -2.07 5.24 11.85
C PRO A 36 -1.19 4.71 10.73
N THR A 37 -1.46 3.50 10.23
CA THR A 37 -0.70 2.93 9.13
C THR A 37 -0.91 3.73 7.85
N LEU A 38 -2.16 4.06 7.54
CA LEU A 38 -2.47 4.82 6.34
C LEU A 38 -1.80 6.18 6.37
N GLN A 39 -1.84 6.85 7.51
CA GLN A 39 -1.20 8.16 7.66
C GLN A 39 0.32 8.07 7.50
N ARG A 40 0.92 7.01 8.04
CA ARG A 40 2.36 6.82 7.97
C ARG A 40 2.85 6.76 6.52
N PHE A 41 2.07 6.16 5.63
CA PHE A 41 2.46 5.99 4.24
C PHE A 41 1.85 7.04 3.31
N GLY A 42 1.21 8.05 3.86
CA GLY A 42 0.66 9.15 3.07
C GLY A 42 -0.62 8.80 2.35
N VAL A 43 -1.33 7.78 2.82
CA VAL A 43 -2.61 7.37 2.24
C VAL A 43 -3.72 8.14 2.92
N ALA A 44 -4.29 9.13 2.23
CA ALA A 44 -5.25 10.03 2.82
C ALA A 44 -6.60 9.35 3.08
N ASP A 45 -7.02 8.48 2.18
CA ASP A 45 -8.31 7.83 2.33
C ASP A 45 -8.35 6.52 1.54
N ARG A 46 -9.49 5.88 1.55
CA ARG A 46 -9.69 4.59 0.91
C ARG A 46 -9.49 4.65 -0.61
N ASP A 47 -9.92 5.74 -1.23
CA ASP A 47 -9.79 5.90 -2.68
C ASP A 47 -8.33 5.95 -3.09
N VAL A 48 -7.50 6.61 -2.29
CA VAL A 48 -6.06 6.66 -2.53
C VAL A 48 -5.47 5.26 -2.40
N LEU A 49 -5.89 4.52 -1.38
CA LEU A 49 -5.41 3.16 -1.18
C LEU A 49 -5.77 2.27 -2.37
N GLU A 50 -7.00 2.36 -2.84
CA GLU A 50 -7.44 1.56 -4.00
C GLU A 50 -6.67 1.93 -5.26
N ALA A 51 -6.42 3.21 -5.47
CA ALA A 51 -5.64 3.67 -6.62
C ALA A 51 -4.21 3.13 -6.55
N LEU A 52 -3.64 3.14 -5.37
CA LEU A 52 -2.29 2.62 -5.15
C LEU A 52 -2.24 1.12 -5.42
N GLN A 53 -3.23 0.38 -4.93
CA GLN A 53 -3.33 -1.06 -5.18
C GLN A 53 -3.43 -1.35 -6.67
N ARG A 54 -4.24 -0.58 -7.40
CA ARG A 54 -4.38 -0.75 -8.84
C ARG A 54 -3.07 -0.50 -9.57
N ARG A 55 -2.36 0.54 -9.15
CA ARG A 55 -1.07 0.87 -9.76
C ARG A 55 -0.09 -0.30 -9.63
N PHE A 56 0.01 -0.86 -8.44
CA PHE A 56 0.90 -1.99 -8.23
C PHE A 56 0.40 -3.25 -8.91
N ALA A 57 -0.92 -3.46 -8.95
CA ALA A 57 -1.47 -4.61 -9.66
C ALA A 57 -1.12 -4.57 -11.14
N GLN A 58 -1.15 -3.40 -11.75
CA GLN A 58 -0.74 -3.24 -13.15
C GLN A 58 0.74 -3.54 -13.34
N ALA A 59 1.56 -3.06 -12.40
CA ALA A 59 2.99 -3.33 -12.45
C ALA A 59 3.26 -4.82 -12.33
N PHE A 60 2.56 -5.50 -11.43
CA PHE A 60 2.72 -6.95 -11.25
C PHE A 60 2.25 -7.74 -12.46
N ALA A 61 1.21 -7.26 -13.13
CA ALA A 61 0.73 -7.91 -14.34
C ALA A 61 1.76 -7.86 -15.47
N ARG A 62 2.61 -6.83 -15.46
CA ARG A 62 3.66 -6.67 -16.46
C ARG A 62 4.95 -7.38 -16.08
N ASP A 63 5.16 -7.62 -14.81
CA ASP A 63 6.44 -8.13 -14.31
C ASP A 63 6.19 -9.16 -13.22
N ALA A 64 6.24 -10.43 -13.61
CA ALA A 64 6.01 -11.52 -12.67
C ALA A 64 7.07 -11.60 -11.58
N LYS A 65 8.30 -11.19 -11.89
CA LYS A 65 9.36 -11.19 -10.89
C LYS A 65 9.07 -10.18 -9.80
N LEU A 66 8.56 -9.02 -10.20
CA LEU A 66 8.19 -7.99 -9.24
C LEU A 66 7.10 -8.49 -8.30
N GLN A 67 6.12 -9.20 -8.85
CA GLN A 67 5.06 -9.78 -8.05
C GLN A 67 5.61 -10.81 -7.05
N GLN A 68 6.52 -11.67 -7.50
CA GLN A 68 7.13 -12.65 -6.62
C GLN A 68 7.91 -11.98 -5.49
N GLN A 69 8.66 -10.93 -5.81
CA GLN A 69 9.39 -10.19 -4.79
C GLN A 69 8.43 -9.59 -3.78
N PHE A 70 7.33 -9.05 -4.25
CA PHE A 70 6.33 -8.47 -3.35
C PHE A 70 5.75 -9.52 -2.42
N VAL A 71 5.34 -10.66 -2.96
CA VAL A 71 4.74 -11.73 -2.15
C VAL A 71 5.74 -12.22 -1.08
N THR A 72 7.00 -12.39 -1.47
CA THR A 72 8.03 -12.84 -0.55
C THR A 72 8.25 -11.82 0.56
N LYS A 73 8.35 -10.54 0.20
CA LYS A 73 8.55 -9.46 1.18
C LYS A 73 7.34 -9.35 2.10
N LEU A 74 6.15 -9.43 1.52
CA LEU A 74 4.92 -9.33 2.28
C LEU A 74 4.83 -10.45 3.33
N ALA A 75 5.08 -11.68 2.92
CA ALA A 75 5.03 -12.81 3.84
C ALA A 75 6.03 -12.66 4.98
N ALA A 76 7.24 -12.24 4.68
CA ALA A 76 8.27 -12.04 5.70
C ALA A 76 7.87 -10.94 6.68
N LEU A 77 7.34 -9.83 6.16
CA LEU A 77 6.94 -8.71 6.99
C LEU A 77 5.74 -9.05 7.87
N VAL A 78 4.78 -9.79 7.33
CA VAL A 78 3.61 -10.21 8.12
C VAL A 78 4.05 -11.11 9.26
N GLN A 79 4.94 -12.06 9.01
CA GLN A 79 5.46 -12.92 10.05
C GLN A 79 6.21 -12.12 11.10
N GLN A 80 7.01 -11.17 10.68
CA GLN A 80 7.77 -10.33 11.56
C GLN A 80 6.85 -9.49 12.46
N LEU A 81 5.82 -8.92 11.90
CA LEU A 81 4.87 -8.11 12.65
C LEU A 81 4.09 -8.96 13.65
N ARG A 82 3.67 -10.17 13.24
CA ARG A 82 2.95 -11.06 14.12
C ARG A 82 3.85 -11.56 15.26
N GLY A 83 5.10 -11.83 14.95
CA GLY A 83 6.06 -12.22 15.98
C GLY A 83 6.29 -11.11 16.98
N SER A 84 6.35 -9.87 16.50
CA SER A 84 6.54 -8.73 17.38
C SER A 84 5.32 -8.44 18.24
N ALA A 85 4.16 -8.85 17.81
CA ALA A 85 2.93 -8.61 18.54
C ALA A 85 2.77 -9.58 19.72
N LEU A 86 3.54 -10.60 19.75
CA LEU A 86 3.53 -11.52 20.87
C LEU A 86 4.43 -11.00 21.99
#